data_1856a0236692486ae5b82d6c9fad69ec
#
_entry.id   1856a0236692486ae5b82d6c9fad69ec
#
_cell.length_a   1.000
_cell.length_b   1.000
_cell.length_c   1.000
_cell.angle_alpha   90.00
_cell.angle_beta   90.00
_cell.angle_gamma   90.00
#
_symmetry.space_group_name_H-M   'P 1'
#
loop_
_entity.id
_entity.type
_entity.pdbx_description
1 polymer ?
#
loop_
_entity_poly.entity_id
_entity_poly.type
_entity_poly.pdbx_seq_one_letter_code
_entity_poly.pdbx_strand_id
1 'polypeptide(L)'
;PAERQLAILRELTALIMSGGRFSDAVYLASEGILQGVGFARVVVALLAPNRHQLVGKYGLGAGGETLRKAFVLTLESGGKDPVDTLVNTAQPQRLTASRGRLAGIVGKGPAAMAPIMGNGRVIGLVYAERDGGAAAIDDEAFFAFVHFVQQMSMALVTASRAGGAAAP
;
A
#
# COMPACT_ATOMS: atom_id res chain seq x y z
N PRO A 1 17.36 -5.36 -2.63
CA PRO A 1 18.61 -4.66 -2.88
C PRO A 1 18.38 -3.28 -3.48
N ALA A 2 19.23 -2.33 -3.14
CA ALA A 2 19.09 -0.95 -3.57
C ALA A 2 19.11 -0.78 -5.09
N GLU A 3 19.91 -1.56 -5.78
CA GLU A 3 19.98 -1.51 -7.25
C GLU A 3 18.64 -1.92 -7.89
N ARG A 4 18.00 -2.93 -7.35
CA ARG A 4 16.70 -3.38 -7.83
C ARG A 4 15.62 -2.36 -7.53
N GLN A 5 15.64 -1.76 -6.34
CA GLN A 5 14.74 -0.67 -5.98
C GLN A 5 14.87 0.50 -6.97
N LEU A 6 16.09 0.92 -7.27
CA LEU A 6 16.33 2.02 -8.18
C LEU A 6 15.84 1.71 -9.60
N ALA A 7 16.09 0.50 -10.08
CA ALA A 7 15.62 0.08 -11.40
C ALA A 7 14.09 0.12 -11.49
N ILE A 8 13.40 -0.40 -10.48
CA ILE A 8 11.93 -0.41 -10.44
C ILE A 8 11.39 1.01 -10.32
N LEU A 9 12.00 1.86 -9.52
CA LEU A 9 11.59 3.27 -9.39
C LEU A 9 11.73 4.01 -10.72
N ARG A 10 12.75 3.74 -11.50
CA ARG A 10 12.93 4.33 -12.83
C ARG A 10 11.84 3.88 -13.81
N GLU A 11 11.53 2.58 -13.81
CA GLU A 11 10.44 2.05 -14.64
C GLU A 11 9.09 2.64 -14.23
N LEU A 12 8.85 2.75 -12.94
CA LEU A 12 7.62 3.32 -12.40
C LEU A 12 7.48 4.80 -12.79
N THR A 13 8.57 5.57 -12.69
CA THR A 13 8.58 6.97 -13.10
C THR A 13 8.27 7.10 -14.60
N ALA A 14 8.89 6.26 -15.43
CA ALA A 14 8.63 6.26 -16.88
C ALA A 14 7.17 5.91 -17.19
N LEU A 15 6.60 4.94 -16.47
CA LEU A 15 5.19 4.56 -16.64
C LEU A 15 4.26 5.72 -16.27
N ILE A 16 4.51 6.39 -15.17
CA ILE A 16 3.73 7.55 -14.71
C ILE A 16 3.80 8.67 -15.76
N MET A 17 5.00 8.97 -16.23
CA MET A 17 5.21 10.05 -17.20
C MET A 17 4.58 9.76 -18.56
N SER A 18 4.42 8.49 -18.92
CA SER A 18 3.75 8.11 -20.17
C SER A 18 2.23 8.01 -20.03
N GLY A 19 1.65 8.29 -18.85
CA GLY A 19 0.21 8.21 -18.63
C GLY A 19 -0.31 6.79 -18.46
N GLY A 20 0.52 5.88 -17.95
CA GLY A 20 0.15 4.49 -17.72
C GLY A 20 -1.01 4.32 -16.74
N ARG A 21 -1.63 3.13 -16.80
CA ARG A 21 -2.77 2.81 -15.94
C ARG A 21 -2.34 2.70 -14.47
N PHE A 22 -3.25 3.04 -13.56
CA PHE A 22 -3.01 2.87 -12.14
C PHE A 22 -2.69 1.41 -11.77
N SER A 23 -3.42 0.44 -12.34
CA SER A 23 -3.15 -0.98 -12.08
C SER A 23 -1.72 -1.39 -12.46
N ASP A 24 -1.19 -0.88 -13.57
CA ASP A 24 0.19 -1.17 -13.97
C ASP A 24 1.19 -0.60 -12.96
N ALA A 25 0.93 0.61 -12.48
CA ALA A 25 1.75 1.24 -11.44
C ALA A 25 1.67 0.46 -10.12
N VAL A 26 0.48 -0.03 -9.76
CA VAL A 26 0.31 -0.88 -8.56
C VAL A 26 1.16 -2.13 -8.65
N TYR A 27 1.11 -2.84 -9.78
CA TYR A 27 1.90 -4.06 -9.94
C TYR A 27 3.40 -3.79 -9.90
N LEU A 28 3.85 -2.74 -10.57
CA LEU A 28 5.27 -2.39 -10.62
C LEU A 28 5.78 -1.94 -9.25
N ALA A 29 5.06 -1.08 -8.56
CA ALA A 29 5.43 -0.63 -7.22
C ALA A 29 5.39 -1.79 -6.22
N SER A 30 4.41 -2.67 -6.32
CA SER A 30 4.30 -3.86 -5.47
C SER A 30 5.46 -4.82 -5.70
N GLU A 31 5.94 -4.97 -6.94
CA GLU A 31 7.15 -5.74 -7.24
C GLU A 31 8.35 -5.14 -6.52
N GLY A 32 8.48 -3.81 -6.52
CA GLY A 32 9.53 -3.13 -5.78
C GLY A 32 9.47 -3.38 -4.29
N ILE A 33 8.29 -3.36 -3.72
CA ILE A 33 8.06 -3.63 -2.29
C ILE A 33 8.43 -5.10 -1.97
N LEU A 34 7.99 -6.04 -2.80
CA LEU A 34 8.27 -7.45 -2.57
C LEU A 34 9.75 -7.78 -2.79
N GLN A 35 10.28 -7.46 -3.95
CA GLN A 35 11.60 -7.93 -4.36
C GLN A 35 12.72 -6.94 -4.07
N GLY A 36 12.42 -5.65 -4.10
CA GLY A 36 13.39 -4.61 -3.80
C GLY A 36 13.58 -4.38 -2.31
N VAL A 37 12.49 -4.33 -1.55
CA VAL A 37 12.53 -4.06 -0.11
C VAL A 37 12.52 -5.36 0.71
N GLY A 38 11.91 -6.43 0.20
CA GLY A 38 11.94 -7.73 0.86
C GLY A 38 10.74 -8.03 1.73
N PHE A 39 9.55 -7.59 1.34
CA PHE A 39 8.30 -8.03 1.96
C PHE A 39 7.82 -9.33 1.32
N ALA A 40 7.02 -10.09 2.06
CA ALA A 40 6.46 -11.35 1.60
C ALA A 40 5.15 -11.16 0.83
N ARG A 41 4.31 -10.23 1.27
CA ARG A 41 2.99 -9.98 0.71
C ARG A 41 2.67 -8.49 0.73
N VAL A 42 1.87 -8.06 -0.25
CA VAL A 42 1.37 -6.69 -0.35
C VAL A 42 -0.13 -6.74 -0.63
N VAL A 43 -0.88 -5.91 0.06
CA VAL A 43 -2.28 -5.65 -0.26
C VAL A 43 -2.46 -4.16 -0.49
N VAL A 44 -3.11 -3.82 -1.60
CA VAL A 44 -3.57 -2.45 -1.87
C VAL A 44 -5.06 -2.43 -1.59
N ALA A 45 -5.47 -1.61 -0.64
CA ALA A 45 -6.87 -1.46 -0.24
C ALA A 45 -7.34 -0.04 -0.50
N LEU A 46 -8.56 0.10 -0.98
CA LEU A 46 -9.17 1.39 -1.26
C LEU A 46 -10.36 1.63 -0.34
N LEU A 47 -10.60 2.89 -0.01
CA LEU A 47 -11.78 3.27 0.72
C LEU A 47 -13.02 3.06 -0.14
N ALA A 48 -14.06 2.48 0.45
CA ALA A 48 -15.38 2.41 -0.16
C ALA A 48 -15.95 3.82 -0.34
N PRO A 49 -16.92 4.02 -1.25
CA PRO A 49 -17.49 5.35 -1.49
C PRO A 49 -18.01 6.05 -0.24
N ASN A 50 -18.57 5.30 0.72
CA ASN A 50 -19.04 5.86 1.99
C ASN A 50 -17.92 6.21 2.96
N ARG A 51 -16.66 5.83 2.66
CA ARG A 51 -15.46 6.06 3.46
C ARG A 51 -15.47 5.39 4.84
N HIS A 52 -16.35 4.42 5.08
CA HIS A 52 -16.42 3.67 6.33
C HIS A 52 -15.72 2.32 6.29
N GLN A 53 -15.30 1.89 5.12
CA GLN A 53 -14.60 0.61 4.95
C GLN A 53 -13.41 0.75 4.03
N LEU A 54 -12.36 -0.02 4.34
CA LEU A 54 -11.24 -0.31 3.44
C LEU A 54 -11.48 -1.70 2.85
N VAL A 55 -11.33 -1.82 1.54
CA VAL A 55 -11.53 -3.08 0.82
C VAL A 55 -10.30 -3.39 -0.01
N GLY A 56 -9.74 -4.59 0.18
CA GLY A 56 -8.59 -5.05 -0.60
C GLY A 56 -8.93 -5.17 -2.09
N LYS A 57 -8.13 -4.54 -2.93
CA LYS A 57 -8.31 -4.51 -4.39
C LYS A 57 -7.22 -5.27 -5.13
N TYR A 58 -6.01 -5.26 -4.62
CA TYR A 58 -4.86 -5.98 -5.21
C TYR A 58 -4.14 -6.73 -4.10
N GLY A 59 -3.72 -7.94 -4.40
CA GLY A 59 -2.92 -8.74 -3.50
C GLY A 59 -1.80 -9.44 -4.27
N LEU A 60 -0.57 -9.29 -3.83
CA LEU A 60 0.62 -9.83 -4.48
C LEU A 60 1.52 -10.53 -3.46
N GLY A 61 2.35 -11.42 -3.98
CA GLY A 61 3.19 -12.27 -3.16
C GLY A 61 2.49 -13.56 -2.77
N ALA A 62 3.21 -14.49 -2.15
CA ALA A 62 2.63 -15.78 -1.74
C ALA A 62 1.53 -15.57 -0.69
N GLY A 63 0.33 -16.01 -0.99
CA GLY A 63 -0.85 -15.81 -0.13
C GLY A 63 -1.45 -14.40 -0.20
N GLY A 64 -0.93 -13.55 -1.08
CA GLY A 64 -1.41 -12.17 -1.22
C GLY A 64 -2.86 -12.06 -1.66
N GLU A 65 -3.30 -12.91 -2.57
CA GLU A 65 -4.70 -12.90 -3.03
C GLU A 65 -5.67 -13.36 -1.94
N THR A 66 -5.29 -14.33 -1.15
CA THR A 66 -6.08 -14.77 0.01
C THR A 66 -6.20 -13.64 1.03
N LEU A 67 -5.09 -12.95 1.30
CA LEU A 67 -5.08 -11.82 2.21
C LEU A 67 -5.93 -10.66 1.68
N ARG A 68 -5.86 -10.37 0.39
CA ARG A 68 -6.68 -9.34 -0.24
C ARG A 68 -8.17 -9.58 -0.01
N LYS A 69 -8.61 -10.81 -0.19
CA LYS A 69 -10.03 -11.18 0.00
C LYS A 69 -10.47 -10.99 1.45
N ALA A 70 -9.58 -11.28 2.40
CA ALA A 70 -9.86 -11.10 3.82
C ALA A 70 -9.75 -9.64 4.27
N PHE A 71 -9.12 -8.78 3.46
CA PHE A 71 -8.83 -7.40 3.83
C PHE A 71 -10.04 -6.50 3.61
N VAL A 72 -10.99 -6.62 4.52
CA VAL A 72 -12.18 -5.77 4.59
C VAL A 72 -12.27 -5.25 6.02
N LEU A 73 -12.03 -3.96 6.21
CA LEU A 73 -11.93 -3.35 7.53
C LEU A 73 -12.92 -2.19 7.66
N THR A 74 -13.68 -2.22 8.74
CA THR A 74 -14.52 -1.08 9.12
C THR A 74 -13.66 -0.04 9.82
N LEU A 75 -13.88 1.23 9.50
CA LEU A 75 -13.13 2.35 10.04
C LEU A 75 -13.94 3.09 11.09
N GLU A 76 -13.23 3.66 12.08
CA GLU A 76 -13.81 4.52 13.08
C GLU A 76 -13.12 5.89 13.04
N SER A 77 -13.92 6.94 12.88
CA SER A 77 -13.43 8.30 12.96
C SER A 77 -12.89 8.55 14.38
N GLY A 78 -11.62 9.00 14.46
CA GLY A 78 -10.98 9.23 15.76
C GLY A 78 -10.59 7.95 16.50
N GLY A 79 -10.74 6.78 15.88
CA GLY A 79 -10.29 5.51 16.48
C GLY A 79 -8.78 5.45 16.67
N LYS A 80 -8.33 4.61 17.60
CA LYS A 80 -6.90 4.45 17.93
C LYS A 80 -6.25 3.23 17.31
N ASP A 81 -7.01 2.43 16.57
CA ASP A 81 -6.47 1.31 15.81
C ASP A 81 -5.44 1.84 14.79
N PRO A 82 -4.36 1.12 14.51
CA PRO A 82 -3.35 1.57 13.53
C PRO A 82 -3.94 1.96 12.17
N VAL A 83 -4.97 1.24 11.70
CA VAL A 83 -5.63 1.55 10.43
C VAL A 83 -6.41 2.87 10.54
N ASP A 84 -7.16 3.06 11.62
CA ASP A 84 -7.88 4.33 11.85
C ASP A 84 -6.90 5.50 11.95
N THR A 85 -5.81 5.32 12.68
CA THR A 85 -4.77 6.34 12.83
C THR A 85 -4.19 6.74 11.49
N LEU A 86 -3.87 5.76 10.63
CA LEU A 86 -3.34 6.05 9.30
C LEU A 86 -4.35 6.85 8.46
N VAL A 87 -5.60 6.42 8.42
CA VAL A 87 -6.63 7.10 7.61
C VAL A 87 -6.92 8.49 8.15
N ASN A 88 -6.96 8.66 9.48
CA ASN A 88 -7.27 9.94 10.10
C ASN A 88 -6.12 10.94 10.07
N THR A 89 -4.87 10.48 10.07
CA THR A 89 -3.69 11.35 10.15
C THR A 89 -2.87 11.40 8.86
N ALA A 90 -3.13 10.50 7.92
CA ALA A 90 -2.33 10.31 6.70
C ALA A 90 -0.86 9.98 7.00
N GLN A 91 -0.57 9.35 8.15
CA GLN A 91 0.78 9.01 8.55
C GLN A 91 1.06 7.53 8.35
N PRO A 92 2.19 7.17 7.72
CA PRO A 92 2.61 5.77 7.63
C PRO A 92 2.76 5.13 9.01
N GLN A 93 2.54 3.83 9.07
CA GLN A 93 2.63 3.04 10.31
C GLN A 93 3.60 1.89 10.11
N ARG A 94 4.46 1.67 11.09
CA ARG A 94 5.35 0.50 11.13
C ARG A 94 4.97 -0.34 12.34
N LEU A 95 4.67 -1.62 12.11
CA LEU A 95 4.18 -2.51 13.14
C LEU A 95 5.18 -3.64 13.36
N THR A 96 5.55 -3.90 14.60
CA THR A 96 6.39 -5.04 14.97
C THR A 96 5.61 -6.34 14.93
N ALA A 97 4.30 -6.26 15.17
CA ALA A 97 3.37 -7.37 15.09
C ALA A 97 1.98 -6.83 14.78
N SER A 98 1.12 -7.68 14.24
CA SER A 98 -0.28 -7.31 13.98
C SER A 98 -1.01 -7.02 15.29
N ARG A 99 -1.88 -6.03 15.27
CA ARG A 99 -2.72 -5.68 16.41
C ARG A 99 -4.02 -5.04 15.92
N GLY A 100 -4.99 -4.91 16.84
CA GLY A 100 -6.27 -4.33 16.53
C GLY A 100 -7.04 -5.15 15.50
N ARG A 101 -7.71 -4.48 14.59
CA ARG A 101 -8.52 -5.15 13.55
C ARG A 101 -7.69 -6.00 12.59
N LEU A 102 -6.41 -5.66 12.42
CA LEU A 102 -5.51 -6.43 11.55
C LEU A 102 -5.23 -7.83 12.11
N ALA A 103 -5.19 -7.98 13.43
CA ALA A 103 -4.79 -9.24 14.07
C ALA A 103 -5.62 -10.45 13.65
N GLY A 104 -6.87 -10.22 13.22
CA GLY A 104 -7.75 -11.30 12.79
C GLY A 104 -7.60 -11.71 11.34
N ILE A 105 -6.87 -10.95 10.52
CA ILE A 105 -6.80 -11.19 9.08
C ILE A 105 -5.40 -11.29 8.52
N VAL A 106 -4.39 -10.77 9.20
CA VAL A 106 -3.00 -10.74 8.69
C VAL A 106 -2.13 -11.74 9.44
N GLY A 107 -0.94 -11.98 8.90
CA GLY A 107 0.07 -12.82 9.54
C GLY A 107 0.66 -12.18 10.80
N LYS A 108 1.59 -12.90 11.43
CA LYS A 108 2.22 -12.49 12.70
C LYS A 108 3.55 -11.78 12.52
N GLY A 109 4.00 -11.59 11.29
CA GLY A 109 5.26 -10.93 11.01
C GLY A 109 5.17 -9.41 11.13
N PRO A 110 6.33 -8.74 11.08
CA PRO A 110 6.35 -7.28 11.06
C PRO A 110 5.71 -6.76 9.77
N ALA A 111 5.08 -5.60 9.87
CA ALA A 111 4.32 -5.02 8.78
C ALA A 111 4.53 -3.52 8.69
N ALA A 112 4.20 -2.97 7.53
CA ALA A 112 4.18 -1.54 7.28
C ALA A 112 2.90 -1.18 6.54
N MET A 113 2.40 0.02 6.79
CA MET A 113 1.27 0.58 6.06
C MET A 113 1.57 2.02 5.69
N ALA A 114 1.13 2.44 4.53
CA ALA A 114 1.24 3.85 4.12
C ALA A 114 0.00 4.26 3.34
N PRO A 115 -0.42 5.53 3.45
CA PRO A 115 -1.62 5.98 2.78
C PRO A 115 -1.41 6.20 1.29
N ILE A 116 -2.44 5.88 0.52
CA ILE A 116 -2.55 6.31 -0.87
C ILE A 116 -3.34 7.62 -0.86
N MET A 117 -2.74 8.66 -1.41
CA MET A 117 -3.31 10.00 -1.39
C MET A 117 -3.90 10.37 -2.75
N GLY A 118 -5.03 11.04 -2.73
CA GLY A 118 -5.63 11.63 -3.91
C GLY A 118 -6.33 12.92 -3.54
N ASN A 119 -6.02 14.01 -4.24
CA ASN A 119 -6.61 15.31 -4.01
C ASN A 119 -6.53 15.79 -2.55
N GLY A 120 -5.39 15.56 -1.91
CA GLY A 120 -5.14 15.99 -0.54
C GLY A 120 -5.80 15.14 0.55
N ARG A 121 -6.39 14.02 0.20
CA ARG A 121 -7.05 13.14 1.18
C ARG A 121 -6.62 11.69 0.99
N VAL A 122 -6.73 10.92 2.07
CA VAL A 122 -6.49 9.47 2.02
C VAL A 122 -7.62 8.81 1.24
N ILE A 123 -7.26 8.02 0.23
CA ILE A 123 -8.22 7.25 -0.58
C ILE A 123 -8.03 5.74 -0.43
N GLY A 124 -6.98 5.34 0.23
CA GLY A 124 -6.67 3.94 0.48
C GLY A 124 -5.36 3.81 1.23
N LEU A 125 -4.87 2.58 1.32
CA LEU A 125 -3.57 2.29 1.89
C LEU A 125 -2.93 1.10 1.21
N VAL A 126 -1.62 1.00 1.37
CA VAL A 126 -0.86 -0.21 1.05
C VAL A 126 -0.42 -0.83 2.35
N TYR A 127 -0.72 -2.10 2.51
CA TYR A 127 -0.26 -2.94 3.60
C TYR A 127 0.77 -3.94 3.07
N ALA A 128 1.91 -4.04 3.74
CA ALA A 128 2.94 -5.03 3.38
C ALA A 128 3.42 -5.72 4.64
N GLU A 129 3.64 -7.03 4.55
CA GLU A 129 4.09 -7.81 5.70
C GLU A 129 5.25 -8.73 5.33
N ARG A 130 6.09 -9.01 6.32
CA ARG A 130 7.06 -10.09 6.31
C ARG A 130 6.44 -11.32 6.99
N ASP A 131 7.04 -12.48 6.76
CA ASP A 131 6.60 -13.69 7.44
C ASP A 131 6.87 -13.63 8.94
N GLY A 132 6.14 -14.42 9.72
CA GLY A 132 6.38 -14.54 11.15
C GLY A 132 7.80 -15.02 11.41
N GLY A 133 8.45 -14.42 12.41
CA GLY A 133 9.85 -14.70 12.73
C GLY A 133 10.87 -13.96 11.88
N ALA A 134 10.45 -13.21 10.88
CA ALA A 134 11.35 -12.38 10.09
C ALA A 134 11.87 -11.19 10.90
N ALA A 135 12.99 -10.61 10.44
CA ALA A 135 13.57 -9.43 11.07
C ALA A 135 12.60 -8.25 11.02
N ALA A 136 12.66 -7.40 12.03
CA ALA A 136 11.91 -6.16 12.07
C ALA A 136 12.22 -5.29 10.86
N ILE A 137 11.27 -4.44 10.48
CA ILE A 137 11.44 -3.51 9.36
C ILE A 137 12.30 -2.34 9.87
N ASP A 138 13.51 -2.21 9.34
CA ASP A 138 14.40 -1.10 9.68
C ASP A 138 13.98 0.19 8.99
N ASP A 139 14.63 1.29 9.33
CA ASP A 139 14.31 2.60 8.77
C ASP A 139 14.49 2.64 7.25
N GLU A 140 15.56 2.03 6.74
CA GLU A 140 15.82 2.00 5.30
C GLU A 140 14.70 1.29 4.54
N ALA A 141 14.29 0.12 5.02
CA ALA A 141 13.20 -0.64 4.42
C ALA A 141 11.86 0.12 4.51
N PHE A 142 11.61 0.74 5.65
CA PHE A 142 10.39 1.51 5.85
C PHE A 142 10.31 2.72 4.92
N PHE A 143 11.38 3.49 4.80
CA PHE A 143 11.42 4.64 3.90
C PHE A 143 11.30 4.22 2.43
N ALA A 144 11.93 3.12 2.03
CA ALA A 144 11.79 2.58 0.68
C ALA A 144 10.35 2.18 0.39
N PHE A 145 9.69 1.50 1.34
CA PHE A 145 8.29 1.13 1.24
C PHE A 145 7.41 2.37 1.05
N VAL A 146 7.57 3.37 1.91
CA VAL A 146 6.79 4.62 1.83
C VAL A 146 6.98 5.30 0.47
N HIS A 147 8.21 5.31 -0.04
CA HIS A 147 8.51 5.90 -1.34
C HIS A 147 7.74 5.21 -2.48
N PHE A 148 7.70 3.87 -2.49
CA PHE A 148 6.92 3.14 -3.48
C PHE A 148 5.42 3.48 -3.39
N VAL A 149 4.89 3.63 -2.19
CA VAL A 149 3.48 3.99 -2.00
C VAL A 149 3.22 5.42 -2.47
N GLN A 150 4.14 6.34 -2.25
CA GLN A 150 4.05 7.70 -2.78
C GLN A 150 4.00 7.70 -4.30
N GLN A 151 4.79 6.85 -4.95
CA GLN A 151 4.75 6.71 -6.41
C GLN A 151 3.40 6.15 -6.88
N MET A 152 2.79 5.23 -6.15
CA MET A 152 1.43 4.78 -6.44
C MET A 152 0.44 5.94 -6.35
N SER A 153 0.55 6.79 -5.35
CA SER A 153 -0.32 7.96 -5.18
C SER A 153 -0.20 8.91 -6.39
N MET A 154 1.02 9.15 -6.81
CA MET A 154 1.28 9.99 -8.00
C MET A 154 0.69 9.38 -9.26
N ALA A 155 0.82 8.06 -9.43
CA ALA A 155 0.27 7.34 -10.56
C ALA A 155 -1.27 7.46 -10.61
N LEU A 156 -1.91 7.38 -9.46
CA LEU A 156 -3.36 7.52 -9.38
C LEU A 156 -3.82 8.92 -9.79
N VAL A 157 -3.14 9.96 -9.33
CA VAL A 157 -3.45 11.35 -9.71
C VAL A 157 -3.25 11.53 -11.23
N THR A 158 -2.16 11.02 -11.77
CA THR A 158 -1.86 11.12 -13.20
C THR A 158 -2.88 10.34 -14.03
N ALA A 159 -3.22 9.13 -13.65
CA ALA A 159 -4.24 8.31 -14.32
C ALA A 159 -5.60 8.99 -14.29
N SER A 160 -5.97 9.58 -13.16
CA SER A 160 -7.22 10.32 -13.00
C SER A 160 -7.26 11.53 -13.93
N ARG A 161 -6.16 12.26 -14.07
CA ARG A 161 -6.07 13.41 -14.98
C ARG A 161 -6.10 12.98 -16.44
N ALA A 162 -5.32 11.94 -16.81
CA ALA A 162 -5.26 11.42 -18.16
C ALA A 162 -6.61 10.83 -18.60
N GLY A 163 -7.31 10.16 -17.68
CA GLY A 163 -8.63 9.61 -17.88
C GLY A 163 -9.76 10.55 -17.54
N GLY A 164 -9.45 11.81 -17.18
CA GLY A 164 -10.45 12.77 -16.67
C GLY A 164 -11.60 13.04 -17.63
N ALA A 165 -11.33 13.04 -18.93
CA ALA A 165 -12.35 13.21 -19.95
C ALA A 165 -13.19 11.93 -20.15
N ALA A 166 -12.66 10.78 -19.77
CA ALA A 166 -13.29 9.47 -19.91
C ALA A 166 -13.58 8.82 -18.56
N ALA A 167 -13.34 9.54 -17.48
CA ALA A 167 -13.53 9.00 -16.13
C ALA A 167 -14.99 8.65 -15.91
N PRO A 168 -15.26 7.48 -15.38
CA PRO A 168 -16.60 7.11 -14.98
C PRO A 168 -17.05 7.90 -13.76
#